data_d2db223b95471683ffe9d38e981937a0
#
_entry.id   d2db223b95471683ffe9d38e981937a0
#
_cell.length_a   1.000
_cell.length_b   1.000
_cell.length_c   1.000
_cell.angle_alpha   90.00
_cell.angle_beta   90.00
_cell.angle_gamma   90.00
#
_symmetry.space_group_name_H-M   'P 1'
#
loop_
_entity.id
_entity.type
_entity.pdbx_description
1 polymer ?
#
loop_
_entity_poly.entity_id
_entity_poly.type
_entity_poly.pdbx_seq_one_letter_code
_entity_poly.pdbx_strand_id
1 'polypeptide(L)'
;MQNQMKSHKRPRLLGVFAHPDDETFCAGGTLAKYVAAGWEVMVVSATRGQAGQIRDPLAATRRTLGQAREREFYAACEQLGVHHARVLDYMDGTLQDVEEHELTGAAVKIIRAFRPDVVITFGPDGAYGHPDHIAIGAATTRAFEQAGSSRHFPEQLAAGRRPHRPAQLYYSYFPPSRLLLRDRLAQWLATSSTRFQGTAEFIRALPLFAVEATTLRYTSDHVDVEWFPAGSHIVEQNEPGANLYLILSGYADVIQEDADGTRRTLARLGPGEFFGELAIVHQQPRAAHVVAVGDVTCLVLAPGAPSAFAGRGADARLLEAATADGMVEERTAGALMSVDVSAYVSQKIAAVAAHRTQ
;
A
#
# COMPACT_ATOMS: atom_id res chain seq x y z
N MET A 1 -7.87 29.03 -49.36
CA MET A 1 -7.94 29.20 -47.89
C MET A 1 -7.71 27.85 -47.26
N GLN A 2 -6.47 27.56 -46.89
CA GLN A 2 -6.12 26.29 -46.20
C GLN A 2 -6.49 26.44 -44.74
N ASN A 3 -7.47 25.66 -44.29
CA ASN A 3 -7.89 25.57 -42.92
C ASN A 3 -6.76 24.84 -42.15
N GLN A 4 -5.88 25.57 -41.46
CA GLN A 4 -4.91 25.00 -40.56
C GLN A 4 -5.70 24.33 -39.43
N MET A 5 -5.87 23.01 -39.49
CA MET A 5 -6.28 22.21 -38.37
C MET A 5 -5.24 22.44 -37.24
N LYS A 6 -5.61 23.26 -36.25
CA LYS A 6 -4.87 23.33 -34.99
C LYS A 6 -4.80 21.92 -34.45
N SER A 7 -3.63 21.32 -34.44
CA SER A 7 -3.35 20.07 -33.75
C SER A 7 -3.69 20.31 -32.26
N HIS A 8 -4.88 19.90 -31.85
CA HIS A 8 -5.23 19.87 -30.44
C HIS A 8 -4.34 18.82 -29.77
N LYS A 9 -3.35 19.29 -29.06
CA LYS A 9 -2.48 18.44 -28.24
C LYS A 9 -3.38 17.64 -27.28
N ARG A 10 -3.25 16.32 -27.29
CA ARG A 10 -3.99 15.44 -26.36
C ARG A 10 -3.66 15.87 -24.93
N PRO A 11 -4.66 16.04 -24.05
CA PRO A 11 -4.40 16.30 -22.66
C PRO A 11 -3.74 15.08 -22.01
N ARG A 12 -2.96 15.31 -20.95
CA ARG A 12 -2.11 14.31 -20.31
C ARG A 12 -2.41 14.16 -18.84
N LEU A 13 -2.57 12.93 -18.38
CA LEU A 13 -2.77 12.58 -16.99
C LEU A 13 -1.62 11.70 -16.50
N LEU A 14 -1.04 12.06 -15.36
CA LEU A 14 0.02 11.33 -14.68
C LEU A 14 -0.49 10.82 -13.34
N GLY A 15 -0.43 9.51 -13.12
CA GLY A 15 -0.56 8.88 -11.80
C GLY A 15 0.81 8.56 -11.22
N VAL A 16 1.06 8.91 -9.94
CA VAL A 16 2.31 8.59 -9.23
C VAL A 16 1.95 7.92 -7.91
N PHE A 17 2.35 6.66 -7.76
CA PHE A 17 1.98 5.81 -6.64
C PHE A 17 3.22 5.12 -6.05
N ALA A 18 3.07 4.51 -4.87
CA ALA A 18 4.15 3.85 -4.15
C ALA A 18 4.43 2.44 -4.68
N HIS A 19 3.37 1.63 -4.84
CA HIS A 19 3.48 0.20 -5.12
C HIS A 19 2.68 -0.21 -6.36
N PRO A 20 3.03 -1.35 -7.00
CA PRO A 20 2.16 -2.03 -7.94
C PRO A 20 0.86 -2.45 -7.26
N ASP A 21 -0.28 -2.03 -7.73
CA ASP A 21 -1.67 -2.18 -7.31
C ASP A 21 -2.36 -0.85 -6.94
N ASP A 22 -1.63 0.09 -6.37
CA ASP A 22 -2.15 1.40 -5.97
C ASP A 22 -2.87 2.11 -7.13
N GLU A 23 -2.32 2.05 -8.34
CA GLU A 23 -2.92 2.65 -9.53
C GLU A 23 -4.31 2.09 -9.81
N THR A 24 -4.48 0.79 -9.57
CA THR A 24 -5.73 0.08 -9.80
C THR A 24 -6.74 0.37 -8.69
N PHE A 25 -6.30 0.26 -7.43
CA PHE A 25 -7.17 0.50 -6.28
C PHE A 25 -7.58 1.95 -6.15
N CYS A 26 -6.62 2.87 -6.25
CA CYS A 26 -6.84 4.30 -6.01
C CYS A 26 -7.48 5.02 -7.19
N ALA A 27 -7.09 4.67 -8.43
CA ALA A 27 -7.44 5.47 -9.59
C ALA A 27 -7.90 4.66 -10.81
N GLY A 28 -7.92 3.32 -10.79
CA GLY A 28 -8.09 2.48 -11.96
C GLY A 28 -9.28 2.85 -12.85
N GLY A 29 -10.47 3.02 -12.28
CA GLY A 29 -11.64 3.45 -13.06
C GLY A 29 -11.48 4.85 -13.66
N THR A 30 -10.84 5.78 -12.94
CA THR A 30 -10.53 7.12 -13.41
C THR A 30 -9.54 7.08 -14.58
N LEU A 31 -8.46 6.30 -14.45
CA LEU A 31 -7.45 6.13 -15.51
C LEU A 31 -8.11 5.58 -16.78
N ALA A 32 -8.89 4.51 -16.68
CA ALA A 32 -9.61 3.92 -17.84
C ALA A 32 -10.56 4.91 -18.49
N LYS A 33 -11.30 5.69 -17.70
CA LYS A 33 -12.20 6.74 -18.20
C LYS A 33 -11.46 7.80 -19.01
N TYR A 34 -10.34 8.31 -18.50
CA TYR A 34 -9.58 9.34 -19.19
C TYR A 34 -8.88 8.81 -20.44
N VAL A 35 -8.41 7.55 -20.43
CA VAL A 35 -7.92 6.87 -21.63
C VAL A 35 -9.03 6.82 -22.70
N ALA A 36 -10.22 6.36 -22.34
CA ALA A 36 -11.37 6.30 -23.27
C ALA A 36 -11.79 7.68 -23.78
N ALA A 37 -11.58 8.73 -22.98
CA ALA A 37 -11.81 10.11 -23.37
C ALA A 37 -10.71 10.70 -24.29
N GLY A 38 -9.72 9.88 -24.69
CA GLY A 38 -8.65 10.26 -25.62
C GLY A 38 -7.47 10.99 -24.96
N TRP A 39 -7.35 10.96 -23.64
CA TRP A 39 -6.19 11.50 -22.93
C TRP A 39 -4.98 10.55 -23.08
N GLU A 40 -3.78 11.12 -23.10
CA GLU A 40 -2.55 10.37 -22.97
C GLU A 40 -2.27 10.17 -21.46
N VAL A 41 -2.22 8.90 -21.02
CA VAL A 41 -2.13 8.55 -19.59
C VAL A 41 -0.80 7.87 -19.31
N MET A 42 -0.12 8.31 -18.24
CA MET A 42 1.07 7.68 -17.68
C MET A 42 0.85 7.32 -16.23
N VAL A 43 1.34 6.14 -15.83
CA VAL A 43 1.35 5.69 -14.44
C VAL A 43 2.77 5.32 -14.02
N VAL A 44 3.13 5.73 -12.80
CA VAL A 44 4.43 5.43 -12.20
C VAL A 44 4.21 4.81 -10.84
N SER A 45 4.83 3.66 -10.62
CA SER A 45 5.03 3.06 -9.30
C SER A 45 6.45 3.36 -8.81
N ALA A 46 6.61 3.82 -7.58
CA ALA A 46 7.92 4.15 -7.03
C ALA A 46 8.75 2.90 -6.74
N THR A 47 8.12 1.81 -6.34
CA THR A 47 8.76 0.55 -5.97
C THR A 47 8.24 -0.61 -6.81
N ARG A 48 8.83 -1.80 -6.64
CA ARG A 48 8.32 -3.06 -7.19
C ARG A 48 7.38 -3.80 -6.23
N GLY A 49 7.07 -3.27 -5.06
CA GLY A 49 6.27 -3.95 -4.05
C GLY A 49 6.93 -5.22 -3.51
N GLN A 50 8.26 -5.27 -3.46
CA GLN A 50 9.03 -6.47 -3.15
C GLN A 50 9.00 -6.88 -1.67
N ALA A 51 8.62 -5.99 -0.78
CA ALA A 51 8.42 -6.28 0.65
C ALA A 51 6.99 -6.72 0.99
N GLY A 52 6.06 -6.61 0.03
CA GLY A 52 4.66 -6.95 0.22
C GLY A 52 4.43 -8.45 0.43
N GLN A 53 3.19 -8.80 0.75
CA GLN A 53 2.79 -10.20 0.96
C GLN A 53 2.66 -10.97 -0.35
N ILE A 54 2.73 -12.29 -0.26
CA ILE A 54 2.48 -13.20 -1.38
C ILE A 54 1.20 -13.95 -1.07
N ARG A 55 0.09 -13.54 -1.68
CA ARG A 55 -1.21 -14.20 -1.47
C ARG A 55 -1.38 -15.45 -2.33
N ASP A 56 -0.84 -15.47 -3.55
CA ASP A 56 -0.79 -16.67 -4.38
C ASP A 56 0.64 -17.25 -4.36
N PRO A 57 0.91 -18.32 -3.58
CA PRO A 57 2.24 -18.91 -3.47
C PRO A 57 2.75 -19.54 -4.77
N LEU A 58 1.86 -19.76 -5.75
CA LEU A 58 2.23 -20.24 -7.08
C LEU A 58 2.64 -19.08 -8.02
N ALA A 59 2.27 -17.84 -7.68
CA ALA A 59 2.56 -16.67 -8.52
C ALA A 59 3.99 -16.15 -8.30
N ALA A 60 4.51 -16.21 -7.07
CA ALA A 60 5.84 -15.71 -6.74
C ALA A 60 6.40 -16.37 -5.48
N THR A 61 7.72 -16.26 -5.34
CA THR A 61 8.45 -16.47 -4.07
C THR A 61 8.95 -15.12 -3.57
N ARG A 62 9.44 -15.05 -2.36
CA ARG A 62 10.04 -13.81 -1.82
C ARG A 62 11.14 -13.25 -2.73
N ARG A 63 11.96 -14.10 -3.33
CA ARG A 63 13.03 -13.69 -4.27
C ARG A 63 12.52 -13.16 -5.59
N THR A 64 11.37 -13.61 -6.04
CA THR A 64 10.80 -13.26 -7.35
C THR A 64 9.67 -12.26 -7.27
N LEU A 65 9.22 -11.89 -6.05
CA LEU A 65 8.04 -11.07 -5.81
C LEU A 65 8.10 -9.73 -6.54
N GLY A 66 9.20 -8.98 -6.39
CA GLY A 66 9.32 -7.69 -7.08
C GLY A 66 9.22 -7.80 -8.60
N GLN A 67 9.80 -8.85 -9.20
CA GLN A 67 9.66 -9.08 -10.64
C GLN A 67 8.25 -9.54 -11.03
N ALA A 68 7.59 -10.33 -10.17
CA ALA A 68 6.21 -10.75 -10.41
C ALA A 68 5.27 -9.52 -10.37
N ARG A 69 5.35 -8.71 -9.32
CA ARG A 69 4.54 -7.50 -9.15
C ARG A 69 4.79 -6.45 -10.23
N GLU A 70 6.03 -6.30 -10.68
CA GLU A 70 6.33 -5.43 -11.81
C GLU A 70 5.62 -5.89 -13.09
N ARG A 71 5.59 -7.20 -13.38
CA ARG A 71 4.83 -7.74 -14.52
C ARG A 71 3.32 -7.55 -14.34
N GLU A 72 2.81 -7.77 -13.13
CA GLU A 72 1.40 -7.56 -12.79
C GLU A 72 0.99 -6.09 -12.97
N PHE A 73 1.83 -5.16 -12.54
CA PHE A 73 1.63 -3.72 -12.75
C PHE A 73 1.50 -3.36 -14.23
N TYR A 74 2.40 -3.88 -15.08
CA TYR A 74 2.28 -3.63 -16.53
C TYR A 74 1.03 -4.26 -17.11
N ALA A 75 0.68 -5.46 -16.69
CA ALA A 75 -0.55 -6.14 -17.13
C ALA A 75 -1.81 -5.38 -16.67
N ALA A 76 -1.86 -4.90 -15.43
CA ALA A 76 -2.95 -4.08 -14.93
C ALA A 76 -3.08 -2.76 -15.70
N CYS A 77 -1.96 -2.07 -15.96
CA CYS A 77 -1.93 -0.87 -16.79
C CYS A 77 -2.46 -1.12 -18.22
N GLU A 78 -2.15 -2.28 -18.80
CA GLU A 78 -2.68 -2.67 -20.11
C GLU A 78 -4.21 -2.86 -20.07
N GLN A 79 -4.76 -3.51 -19.03
CA GLN A 79 -6.22 -3.66 -18.85
C GLN A 79 -6.92 -2.31 -18.72
N LEU A 80 -6.27 -1.32 -18.12
CA LEU A 80 -6.77 0.05 -17.99
C LEU A 80 -6.57 0.87 -19.27
N GLY A 81 -5.84 0.36 -20.26
CA GLY A 81 -5.50 1.04 -21.50
C GLY A 81 -4.44 2.15 -21.32
N VAL A 82 -3.68 2.13 -20.22
CA VAL A 82 -2.64 3.12 -19.93
C VAL A 82 -1.53 3.08 -20.99
N HIS A 83 -1.17 4.24 -21.54
CA HIS A 83 -0.22 4.34 -22.64
C HIS A 83 1.24 4.19 -22.20
N HIS A 84 1.54 4.65 -21.00
CA HIS A 84 2.89 4.68 -20.45
C HIS A 84 2.85 4.20 -19.00
N ALA A 85 3.54 3.11 -18.72
CA ALA A 85 3.71 2.58 -17.38
C ALA A 85 5.19 2.51 -17.02
N ARG A 86 5.55 2.83 -15.79
CA ARG A 86 6.94 2.83 -15.33
C ARG A 86 7.03 2.46 -13.87
N VAL A 87 7.97 1.59 -13.55
CA VAL A 87 8.39 1.31 -12.17
C VAL A 87 9.76 1.95 -11.94
N LEU A 88 9.93 2.59 -10.79
CA LEU A 88 11.22 3.12 -10.32
C LEU A 88 11.94 2.05 -9.49
N ASP A 89 13.21 2.34 -9.15
CA ASP A 89 14.09 1.39 -8.47
C ASP A 89 14.21 1.62 -6.97
N TYR A 90 13.17 2.20 -6.33
CA TYR A 90 13.18 2.35 -4.88
C TYR A 90 12.81 1.05 -4.18
N MET A 91 13.29 0.90 -2.94
CA MET A 91 12.95 -0.25 -2.10
C MET A 91 11.58 -0.03 -1.45
N ASP A 92 10.73 -1.03 -1.56
CA ASP A 92 9.42 -1.07 -0.90
C ASP A 92 9.57 -1.08 0.63
N GLY A 93 8.74 -0.31 1.32
CA GLY A 93 8.78 -0.13 2.76
C GLY A 93 9.81 0.88 3.25
N THR A 94 10.54 1.57 2.37
CA THR A 94 11.63 2.49 2.76
C THR A 94 11.58 3.86 2.07
N LEU A 95 10.48 4.22 1.40
CA LEU A 95 10.41 5.53 0.73
C LEU A 95 10.51 6.71 1.69
N GLN A 96 10.06 6.54 2.94
CA GLN A 96 10.20 7.54 4.00
C GLN A 96 11.67 7.79 4.40
N ASP A 97 12.58 6.84 4.12
CA ASP A 97 14.01 6.93 4.44
C ASP A 97 14.82 7.53 3.30
N VAL A 98 14.21 7.69 2.12
CA VAL A 98 14.84 8.33 0.96
C VAL A 98 14.92 9.84 1.18
N GLU A 99 16.06 10.43 0.88
CA GLU A 99 16.25 11.88 0.96
C GLU A 99 15.15 12.62 0.18
N GLU A 100 14.51 13.56 0.85
CA GLU A 100 13.37 14.32 0.29
C GLU A 100 13.69 14.95 -1.07
N HIS A 101 14.90 15.49 -1.21
CA HIS A 101 15.35 16.11 -2.46
C HIS A 101 15.48 15.10 -3.60
N GLU A 102 15.95 13.89 -3.30
CA GLU A 102 16.08 12.81 -4.28
C GLU A 102 14.72 12.36 -4.80
N LEU A 103 13.81 12.00 -3.90
CA LEU A 103 12.48 11.51 -4.28
C LEU A 103 11.66 12.60 -5.01
N THR A 104 11.73 13.85 -4.53
CA THR A 104 11.13 15.00 -5.22
C THR A 104 11.74 15.20 -6.61
N GLY A 105 13.06 15.10 -6.74
CA GLY A 105 13.77 15.25 -8.01
C GLY A 105 13.38 14.17 -9.04
N ALA A 106 13.14 12.94 -8.60
CA ALA A 106 12.63 11.88 -9.46
C ALA A 106 11.24 12.22 -10.01
N ALA A 107 10.32 12.70 -9.16
CA ALA A 107 8.99 13.13 -9.57
C ALA A 107 9.03 14.35 -10.51
N VAL A 108 9.88 15.36 -10.22
CA VAL A 108 10.11 16.53 -11.10
C VAL A 108 10.58 16.08 -12.48
N LYS A 109 11.51 15.12 -12.53
CA LYS A 109 12.04 14.56 -13.78
C LYS A 109 10.94 13.94 -14.64
N ILE A 110 10.00 13.24 -14.01
CA ILE A 110 8.86 12.61 -14.68
C ILE A 110 7.89 13.68 -15.20
N ILE A 111 7.52 14.65 -14.34
CA ILE A 111 6.62 15.74 -14.72
C ILE A 111 7.19 16.53 -15.90
N ARG A 112 8.47 16.89 -15.87
CA ARG A 112 9.13 17.63 -16.96
C ARG A 112 9.22 16.84 -18.25
N ALA A 113 9.40 15.52 -18.16
CA ALA A 113 9.50 14.64 -19.32
C ALA A 113 8.15 14.39 -19.97
N PHE A 114 7.16 13.99 -19.18
CA PHE A 114 5.82 13.64 -19.67
C PHE A 114 4.95 14.86 -19.95
N ARG A 115 5.15 15.96 -19.20
CA ARG A 115 4.41 17.24 -19.31
C ARG A 115 2.91 17.06 -19.11
N PRO A 116 2.46 16.50 -17.97
CA PRO A 116 1.05 16.25 -17.70
C PRO A 116 0.28 17.56 -17.47
N ASP A 117 -1.01 17.57 -17.82
CA ASP A 117 -1.94 18.63 -17.44
C ASP A 117 -2.51 18.39 -16.04
N VAL A 118 -2.69 17.11 -15.69
CA VAL A 118 -3.23 16.65 -14.41
C VAL A 118 -2.30 15.62 -13.78
N VAL A 119 -2.12 15.72 -12.45
CA VAL A 119 -1.38 14.75 -11.65
C VAL A 119 -2.32 14.16 -10.60
N ILE A 120 -2.25 12.84 -10.38
CA ILE A 120 -2.94 12.12 -9.30
C ILE A 120 -1.87 11.43 -8.44
N THR A 121 -1.99 11.55 -7.13
CA THR A 121 -1.12 10.87 -6.16
C THR A 121 -1.84 10.69 -4.82
N PHE A 122 -1.13 10.33 -3.76
CA PHE A 122 -1.66 10.25 -2.40
C PHE A 122 -1.70 11.62 -1.72
N GLY A 123 -2.70 11.80 -0.86
CA GLY A 123 -2.78 12.95 0.04
C GLY A 123 -1.78 12.86 1.21
N PRO A 124 -1.78 13.89 2.08
CA PRO A 124 -0.90 13.91 3.26
C PRO A 124 -1.13 12.75 4.25
N ASP A 125 -2.30 12.14 4.18
CA ASP A 125 -2.70 10.96 4.96
C ASP A 125 -2.21 9.63 4.36
N GLY A 126 -1.62 9.67 3.15
CA GLY A 126 -1.20 8.46 2.44
C GLY A 126 -2.38 7.52 2.12
N ALA A 127 -3.59 8.05 1.99
CA ALA A 127 -4.85 7.35 1.79
C ALA A 127 -5.31 6.53 3.01
N TYR A 128 -4.45 5.78 3.65
CA TYR A 128 -4.72 4.99 4.86
C TYR A 128 -3.52 4.90 5.81
N GLY A 129 -2.60 5.85 5.74
CA GLY A 129 -1.49 6.00 6.68
C GLY A 129 -0.20 5.27 6.28
N HIS A 130 -0.13 4.63 5.10
CA HIS A 130 1.08 3.91 4.70
C HIS A 130 2.28 4.87 4.55
N PRO A 131 3.44 4.61 5.22
CA PRO A 131 4.59 5.52 5.19
C PRO A 131 5.10 5.82 3.78
N ASP A 132 5.18 4.81 2.91
CA ASP A 132 5.60 4.99 1.52
C ASP A 132 4.61 5.85 0.72
N HIS A 133 3.30 5.72 0.98
CA HIS A 133 2.28 6.57 0.34
C HIS A 133 2.42 8.03 0.75
N ILE A 134 2.67 8.27 2.04
CA ILE A 134 2.91 9.62 2.58
C ILE A 134 4.16 10.21 1.93
N ALA A 135 5.24 9.44 1.85
CA ALA A 135 6.51 9.89 1.29
C ALA A 135 6.40 10.26 -0.20
N ILE A 136 5.85 9.35 -1.04
CA ILE A 136 5.71 9.62 -2.48
C ILE A 136 4.66 10.68 -2.77
N GLY A 137 3.58 10.74 -1.99
CA GLY A 137 2.55 11.78 -2.08
C GLY A 137 3.12 13.17 -1.80
N ALA A 138 3.89 13.30 -0.72
CA ALA A 138 4.57 14.53 -0.35
C ALA A 138 5.62 14.94 -1.39
N ALA A 139 6.44 14.02 -1.89
CA ALA A 139 7.43 14.26 -2.94
C ALA A 139 6.76 14.71 -4.25
N THR A 140 5.65 14.06 -4.65
CA THR A 140 4.90 14.42 -5.85
C THR A 140 4.22 15.78 -5.72
N THR A 141 3.72 16.11 -4.54
CA THR A 141 3.13 17.44 -4.24
C THR A 141 4.18 18.54 -4.40
N ARG A 142 5.37 18.36 -3.81
CA ARG A 142 6.49 19.30 -4.01
C ARG A 142 6.92 19.37 -5.46
N ALA A 143 6.97 18.24 -6.15
CA ALA A 143 7.34 18.19 -7.56
C ALA A 143 6.33 18.93 -8.45
N PHE A 144 5.04 18.85 -8.15
CA PHE A 144 3.99 19.62 -8.85
C PHE A 144 4.26 21.13 -8.77
N GLU A 145 4.68 21.65 -7.62
CA GLU A 145 5.02 23.06 -7.43
C GLU A 145 6.34 23.44 -8.10
N GLN A 146 7.36 22.57 -8.01
CA GLN A 146 8.73 22.88 -8.38
C GLN A 146 9.07 22.61 -9.85
N ALA A 147 8.37 21.70 -10.52
CA ALA A 147 8.69 21.30 -11.89
C ALA A 147 8.56 22.45 -12.91
N GLY A 148 7.71 23.44 -12.62
CA GLY A 148 7.57 24.66 -13.42
C GLY A 148 8.67 25.70 -13.23
N SER A 149 9.50 25.56 -12.22
CA SER A 149 10.56 26.53 -11.88
C SER A 149 11.91 26.13 -12.47
N SER A 150 12.61 27.08 -13.07
CA SER A 150 13.99 26.88 -13.52
C SER A 150 15.01 26.90 -12.38
N ARG A 151 14.62 27.30 -11.18
CA ARG A 151 15.51 27.36 -10.01
C ARG A 151 15.67 26.00 -9.32
N HIS A 152 14.71 25.10 -9.48
CA HIS A 152 14.74 23.77 -8.89
C HIS A 152 15.28 22.75 -9.88
N PHE A 153 16.17 21.88 -9.44
CA PHE A 153 16.79 20.81 -10.25
C PHE A 153 17.38 21.34 -11.56
N PRO A 154 18.33 22.30 -11.50
CA PRO A 154 18.95 22.91 -12.69
C PRO A 154 19.71 21.89 -13.56
N GLU A 155 20.24 20.84 -12.97
CA GLU A 155 20.90 19.73 -13.67
C GLU A 155 19.96 19.02 -14.67
N GLN A 156 18.69 18.95 -14.37
CA GLN A 156 17.70 18.40 -15.30
C GLN A 156 17.48 19.29 -16.51
N LEU A 157 17.59 20.61 -16.33
CA LEU A 157 17.50 21.58 -17.41
C LEU A 157 18.74 21.55 -18.29
N ALA A 158 19.92 21.43 -17.68
CA ALA A 158 21.18 21.20 -18.38
C ALA A 158 21.14 19.92 -19.22
N ALA A 159 20.42 18.89 -18.75
CA ALA A 159 20.14 17.66 -19.49
C ALA A 159 19.04 17.80 -20.55
N GLY A 160 18.65 19.02 -20.93
CA GLY A 160 17.70 19.32 -22.02
C GLY A 160 16.22 19.27 -21.64
N ARG A 161 15.85 19.06 -20.37
CA ARG A 161 14.45 19.16 -19.94
C ARG A 161 14.02 20.61 -19.87
N ARG A 162 12.73 20.83 -20.08
CA ARG A 162 12.15 22.18 -19.97
C ARG A 162 11.21 22.24 -18.76
N PRO A 163 11.15 23.38 -18.05
CA PRO A 163 10.16 23.58 -17.00
C PRO A 163 8.75 23.25 -17.50
N HIS A 164 7.96 22.65 -16.64
CA HIS A 164 6.56 22.37 -16.90
C HIS A 164 5.76 22.38 -15.60
N ARG A 165 4.71 23.19 -15.56
CA ARG A 165 3.77 23.25 -14.43
C ARG A 165 2.46 22.58 -14.86
N PRO A 166 2.09 21.46 -14.22
CA PRO A 166 0.76 20.88 -14.43
C PRO A 166 -0.34 21.86 -13.98
N ALA A 167 -1.54 21.71 -14.54
CA ALA A 167 -2.65 22.59 -14.21
C ALA A 167 -3.34 22.20 -12.88
N GLN A 168 -3.41 20.90 -12.60
CA GLN A 168 -4.17 20.37 -11.46
C GLN A 168 -3.44 19.22 -10.80
N LEU A 169 -3.58 19.14 -9.46
CA LEU A 169 -3.14 18.03 -8.62
C LEU A 169 -4.36 17.51 -7.85
N TYR A 170 -4.57 16.21 -7.90
CA TYR A 170 -5.60 15.51 -7.15
C TYR A 170 -4.98 14.46 -6.25
N TYR A 171 -5.57 14.30 -5.08
CA TYR A 171 -5.24 13.24 -4.14
C TYR A 171 -6.30 12.14 -4.18
N SER A 172 -5.87 10.88 -4.19
CA SER A 172 -6.77 9.78 -3.95
C SER A 172 -7.28 9.84 -2.51
N TYR A 173 -8.58 9.60 -2.36
CA TYR A 173 -9.27 9.69 -1.07
C TYR A 173 -9.96 8.37 -0.74
N PHE A 174 -9.69 7.88 0.46
CA PHE A 174 -10.39 6.73 1.03
C PHE A 174 -11.32 7.22 2.14
N PRO A 175 -12.64 6.96 2.06
CA PRO A 175 -13.55 7.37 3.11
C PRO A 175 -13.17 6.74 4.45
N PRO A 176 -13.08 7.51 5.53
CA PRO A 176 -12.77 7.01 6.88
C PRO A 176 -13.69 5.87 7.33
N SER A 177 -14.95 5.87 6.86
CA SER A 177 -15.91 4.81 7.16
C SER A 177 -15.45 3.41 6.71
N ARG A 178 -14.65 3.29 5.64
CA ARG A 178 -14.10 1.99 5.20
C ARG A 178 -12.94 1.54 6.09
N LEU A 179 -12.11 2.47 6.51
CA LEU A 179 -11.00 2.21 7.45
C LEU A 179 -11.58 1.82 8.82
N LEU A 180 -12.56 2.57 9.32
CA LEU A 180 -13.23 2.28 10.59
C LEU A 180 -13.91 0.90 10.62
N LEU A 181 -14.45 0.43 9.50
CA LEU A 181 -15.05 -0.91 9.46
C LEU A 181 -14.00 -2.01 9.66
N ARG A 182 -12.83 -1.88 9.01
CA ARG A 182 -11.71 -2.80 9.20
C ARG A 182 -11.22 -2.79 10.64
N ASP A 183 -11.05 -1.60 11.21
CA ASP A 183 -10.57 -1.42 12.59
C ASP A 183 -11.57 -1.97 13.61
N ARG A 184 -12.86 -1.76 13.40
CA ARG A 184 -13.91 -2.36 14.22
C ARG A 184 -13.90 -3.88 14.18
N LEU A 185 -13.68 -4.46 13.00
CA LEU A 185 -13.57 -5.90 12.85
C LEU A 185 -12.35 -6.44 13.58
N ALA A 186 -11.18 -5.81 13.41
CA ALA A 186 -9.95 -6.18 14.10
C ALA A 186 -10.10 -6.04 15.62
N GLN A 187 -10.69 -4.95 16.11
CA GLN A 187 -10.97 -4.73 17.52
C GLN A 187 -11.97 -5.75 18.07
N TRP A 188 -13.03 -6.05 17.32
CA TRP A 188 -14.02 -7.06 17.70
C TRP A 188 -13.36 -8.44 17.80
N LEU A 189 -12.56 -8.82 16.84
CA LEU A 189 -11.81 -10.08 16.83
C LEU A 189 -10.83 -10.15 18.01
N ALA A 190 -10.15 -9.06 18.33
CA ALA A 190 -9.20 -8.99 19.45
C ALA A 190 -9.88 -9.00 20.83
N THR A 191 -11.14 -8.56 20.93
CA THR A 191 -11.82 -8.39 22.24
C THR A 191 -12.94 -9.39 22.50
N SER A 192 -13.49 -10.02 21.47
CA SER A 192 -14.79 -10.71 21.58
C SER A 192 -14.73 -12.18 21.91
N SER A 193 -13.57 -12.77 22.18
CA SER A 193 -13.59 -14.19 22.50
C SER A 193 -12.58 -14.63 23.52
N THR A 194 -13.03 -15.58 24.35
CA THR A 194 -12.18 -16.41 25.22
C THR A 194 -11.03 -17.12 24.48
N ARG A 195 -11.12 -17.24 23.15
CA ARG A 195 -10.07 -17.81 22.30
C ARG A 195 -8.79 -16.97 22.25
N PHE A 196 -8.89 -15.66 22.54
CA PHE A 196 -7.78 -14.72 22.43
C PHE A 196 -7.23 -14.24 23.78
N GLN A 197 -7.67 -14.80 24.90
CA GLN A 197 -7.20 -14.38 26.23
C GLN A 197 -5.69 -14.54 26.39
N GLY A 198 -5.12 -15.64 25.95
CA GLY A 198 -3.67 -15.87 25.99
C GLY A 198 -2.89 -14.89 25.12
N THR A 199 -3.45 -14.45 24.02
CA THR A 199 -2.82 -13.45 23.12
C THR A 199 -2.76 -12.08 23.74
N ALA A 200 -3.84 -11.62 24.40
CA ALA A 200 -3.84 -10.33 25.08
C ALA A 200 -2.82 -10.31 26.22
N GLU A 201 -2.65 -11.41 26.94
CA GLU A 201 -1.61 -11.55 27.96
C GLU A 201 -0.21 -11.55 27.36
N PHE A 202 -0.01 -12.28 26.25
CA PHE A 202 1.24 -12.31 25.54
C PHE A 202 1.63 -10.94 24.98
N ILE A 203 0.72 -10.21 24.34
CA ILE A 203 0.95 -8.85 23.83
C ILE A 203 1.31 -7.89 24.97
N ARG A 204 0.67 -8.02 26.14
CA ARG A 204 1.02 -7.23 27.34
C ARG A 204 2.40 -7.56 27.89
N ALA A 205 2.82 -8.82 27.74
CA ALA A 205 4.12 -9.28 28.22
C ALA A 205 5.29 -8.92 27.29
N LEU A 206 5.00 -8.57 26.02
CA LEU A 206 6.04 -8.17 25.07
C LEU A 206 6.50 -6.73 25.29
N PRO A 207 7.73 -6.50 25.81
CA PRO A 207 8.25 -5.15 26.06
C PRO A 207 8.37 -4.28 24.80
N LEU A 208 8.44 -4.92 23.62
CA LEU A 208 8.54 -4.27 22.30
C LEU A 208 7.22 -3.66 21.85
N PHE A 209 6.12 -4.26 22.30
CA PHE A 209 4.80 -3.70 22.15
C PHE A 209 4.40 -2.97 23.45
N ALA A 210 5.31 -2.29 24.14
CA ALA A 210 5.04 -1.50 25.36
C ALA A 210 3.81 -0.56 25.25
N VAL A 211 2.89 -1.02 24.49
CA VAL A 211 1.62 -0.47 24.13
C VAL A 211 0.66 -1.09 25.13
N GLU A 212 0.16 -0.31 26.05
CA GLU A 212 -0.97 -0.72 26.86
C GLU A 212 -2.05 -1.27 25.94
N ALA A 213 -2.80 -2.30 26.36
CA ALA A 213 -3.87 -2.89 25.57
C ALA A 213 -4.90 -1.83 25.08
N THR A 214 -4.97 -0.69 25.73
CA THR A 214 -5.70 0.50 25.31
C THR A 214 -5.11 1.17 24.07
N THR A 215 -3.81 1.13 23.84
CA THR A 215 -3.17 1.74 22.68
C THR A 215 -3.33 0.88 21.43
N LEU A 216 -3.37 -0.45 21.55
CA LEU A 216 -3.78 -1.34 20.46
C LEU A 216 -5.20 -1.06 19.95
N ARG A 217 -6.06 -0.48 20.78
CA ARG A 217 -7.40 -0.07 20.36
C ARG A 217 -7.40 1.14 19.43
N TYR A 218 -6.31 1.87 19.36
CA TYR A 218 -6.21 3.17 18.68
C TYR A 218 -5.17 3.20 17.55
N THR A 219 -4.40 2.12 17.36
CA THR A 219 -3.39 2.05 16.31
C THR A 219 -3.82 1.07 15.24
N SER A 220 -4.81 1.47 14.45
CA SER A 220 -5.35 0.70 13.32
C SER A 220 -4.29 0.28 12.32
N ASP A 221 -3.25 1.08 12.19
CA ASP A 221 -2.21 0.90 11.19
C ASP A 221 -1.22 -0.22 11.55
N HIS A 222 -1.31 -0.74 12.78
CA HIS A 222 -0.46 -1.84 13.26
C HIS A 222 -1.21 -3.17 13.37
N VAL A 223 -2.50 -3.17 13.07
CA VAL A 223 -3.35 -4.35 13.16
C VAL A 223 -4.08 -4.55 11.84
N ASP A 224 -3.81 -5.66 11.18
CA ASP A 224 -4.50 -6.05 9.96
C ASP A 224 -5.10 -7.45 10.09
N VAL A 225 -6.11 -7.75 9.31
CA VAL A 225 -6.68 -9.11 9.19
C VAL A 225 -6.35 -9.60 7.79
N GLU A 226 -5.51 -10.63 7.74
CA GLU A 226 -5.00 -11.15 6.50
C GLU A 226 -5.44 -12.59 6.28
N TRP A 227 -5.76 -12.89 5.04
CA TRP A 227 -6.11 -14.22 4.60
C TRP A 227 -4.98 -14.81 3.75
N PHE A 228 -4.64 -16.07 4.04
CA PHE A 228 -3.61 -16.83 3.36
C PHE A 228 -4.22 -18.12 2.81
N PRO A 229 -4.17 -18.34 1.49
CA PRO A 229 -4.66 -19.58 0.89
C PRO A 229 -3.77 -20.79 1.26
N ALA A 230 -4.30 -21.97 1.08
CA ALA A 230 -3.58 -23.23 1.31
C ALA A 230 -2.23 -23.25 0.59
N GLY A 231 -1.18 -23.63 1.30
CA GLY A 231 0.20 -23.69 0.80
C GLY A 231 0.96 -22.36 0.83
N SER A 232 0.33 -21.25 1.23
CA SER A 232 1.03 -19.98 1.39
C SER A 232 2.11 -20.06 2.46
N HIS A 233 3.29 -19.55 2.17
CA HIS A 233 4.30 -19.25 3.17
C HIS A 233 3.92 -17.91 3.84
N ILE A 234 3.32 -17.99 5.03
CA ILE A 234 2.98 -16.80 5.82
C ILE A 234 4.25 -16.13 6.32
N VAL A 235 5.24 -16.94 6.67
CA VAL A 235 6.58 -16.53 7.09
C VAL A 235 7.59 -17.46 6.43
N GLU A 236 8.69 -16.90 5.95
CA GLU A 236 9.81 -17.68 5.40
C GLU A 236 11.01 -17.66 6.35
N GLN A 237 11.63 -18.83 6.55
CA GLN A 237 12.84 -18.97 7.39
C GLN A 237 13.97 -18.10 6.84
N ASN A 238 14.74 -17.51 7.72
CA ASN A 238 15.86 -16.60 7.44
C ASN A 238 15.46 -15.24 6.84
N GLU A 239 14.17 -14.97 6.61
CA GLU A 239 13.71 -13.65 6.19
C GLU A 239 13.67 -12.69 7.39
N PRO A 240 14.03 -11.42 7.19
CA PRO A 240 13.80 -10.40 8.21
C PRO A 240 12.29 -10.18 8.37
N GLY A 241 11.85 -9.90 9.57
CA GLY A 241 10.43 -9.59 9.78
C GLY A 241 10.13 -9.32 11.24
N ALA A 242 9.25 -8.37 11.45
CA ALA A 242 8.87 -7.90 12.78
C ALA A 242 7.36 -8.08 13.08
N ASN A 243 6.60 -8.68 12.16
CA ASN A 243 5.17 -8.92 12.39
C ASN A 243 4.95 -10.11 13.31
N LEU A 244 3.98 -9.97 14.19
CA LEU A 244 3.39 -11.05 14.98
C LEU A 244 2.07 -11.45 14.33
N TYR A 245 1.81 -12.74 14.26
CA TYR A 245 0.61 -13.31 13.66
C TYR A 245 -0.17 -14.10 14.69
N LEU A 246 -1.48 -13.85 14.79
CA LEU A 246 -2.42 -14.63 15.57
C LEU A 246 -3.39 -15.32 14.62
N ILE A 247 -3.46 -16.64 14.66
CA ILE A 247 -4.39 -17.39 13.84
C ILE A 247 -5.83 -17.19 14.35
N LEU A 248 -6.69 -16.64 13.50
CA LEU A 248 -8.12 -16.49 13.78
C LEU A 248 -8.91 -17.70 13.30
N SER A 249 -8.52 -18.27 12.15
CA SER A 249 -9.11 -19.50 11.59
C SER A 249 -8.10 -20.25 10.72
N GLY A 250 -8.30 -21.54 10.55
CA GLY A 250 -7.42 -22.43 9.79
C GLY A 250 -6.24 -22.95 10.62
N TYR A 251 -5.29 -23.60 9.94
CA TYR A 251 -4.10 -24.21 10.56
C TYR A 251 -2.87 -23.88 9.74
N ALA A 252 -1.72 -23.72 10.41
CA ALA A 252 -0.44 -23.52 9.77
C ALA A 252 0.62 -24.46 10.36
N ASP A 253 1.50 -24.98 9.51
CA ASP A 253 2.64 -25.81 9.93
C ASP A 253 3.88 -24.93 10.08
N VAL A 254 4.55 -25.08 11.23
CA VAL A 254 5.87 -24.52 11.47
C VAL A 254 6.91 -25.50 10.97
N ILE A 255 7.68 -25.11 9.96
CA ILE A 255 8.62 -26.00 9.25
C ILE A 255 10.02 -25.41 9.34
N GLN A 256 10.94 -26.17 9.87
CA GLN A 256 12.37 -25.85 9.85
C GLN A 256 13.05 -26.52 8.67
N GLU A 257 13.84 -25.75 7.92
CA GLU A 257 14.67 -26.25 6.84
C GLU A 257 16.14 -26.16 7.25
N ASP A 258 16.83 -27.30 7.22
CA ASP A 258 18.24 -27.40 7.52
C ASP A 258 19.09 -26.96 6.33
N ALA A 259 20.42 -26.79 6.53
CA ALA A 259 21.32 -26.32 5.49
C ALA A 259 21.44 -27.26 4.27
N ASP A 260 21.09 -28.53 4.42
CA ASP A 260 21.04 -29.53 3.35
C ASP A 260 19.69 -29.56 2.60
N GLY A 261 18.73 -28.67 2.99
CA GLY A 261 17.39 -28.60 2.42
C GLY A 261 16.38 -29.58 3.03
N THR A 262 16.77 -30.34 4.06
CA THR A 262 15.87 -31.25 4.78
C THR A 262 14.84 -30.43 5.56
N ARG A 263 13.56 -30.71 5.35
CA ARG A 263 12.45 -30.04 6.02
C ARG A 263 11.85 -30.90 7.13
N ARG A 264 11.64 -30.28 8.28
CA ARG A 264 11.03 -30.91 9.45
C ARG A 264 9.91 -30.02 10.00
N THR A 265 8.72 -30.59 10.09
CA THR A 265 7.61 -29.91 10.78
C THR A 265 7.85 -29.96 12.29
N LEU A 266 7.92 -28.77 12.89
CA LEU A 266 8.13 -28.59 14.33
C LEU A 266 6.81 -28.60 15.10
N ALA A 267 5.79 -27.98 14.56
CA ALA A 267 4.48 -27.80 15.17
C ALA A 267 3.40 -27.55 14.13
N ARG A 268 2.15 -27.81 14.50
CA ARG A 268 0.96 -27.31 13.79
C ARG A 268 0.24 -26.35 14.72
N LEU A 269 0.01 -25.15 14.23
CA LEU A 269 -0.68 -24.07 14.94
C LEU A 269 -2.11 -23.94 14.43
N GLY A 270 -3.03 -23.61 15.32
CA GLY A 270 -4.45 -23.44 15.04
C GLY A 270 -5.03 -22.15 15.61
N PRO A 271 -6.37 -22.00 15.56
CA PRO A 271 -7.03 -20.79 16.04
C PRO A 271 -6.70 -20.47 17.50
N GLY A 272 -6.30 -19.20 17.76
CA GLY A 272 -5.88 -18.71 19.07
C GLY A 272 -4.39 -18.86 19.35
N GLU A 273 -3.64 -19.56 18.50
CA GLU A 273 -2.19 -19.66 18.60
C GLU A 273 -1.51 -18.58 17.74
N PHE A 274 -0.28 -18.22 18.09
CA PHE A 274 0.47 -17.14 17.46
C PHE A 274 1.86 -17.60 17.04
N PHE A 275 2.48 -16.85 16.13
CA PHE A 275 3.85 -17.06 15.67
C PHE A 275 4.51 -15.77 15.21
N GLY A 276 5.83 -15.80 15.06
CA GLY A 276 6.62 -14.63 14.64
C GLY A 276 7.26 -13.87 15.79
N GLU A 277 6.96 -14.21 17.03
CA GLU A 277 7.45 -13.60 18.26
C GLU A 277 8.97 -13.69 18.41
N LEU A 278 9.58 -14.80 18.01
CA LEU A 278 11.03 -15.04 18.19
C LEU A 278 11.87 -14.00 17.44
N ALA A 279 11.46 -13.63 16.23
CA ALA A 279 12.16 -12.63 15.45
C ALA A 279 12.08 -11.23 16.08
N ILE A 280 10.99 -10.93 16.77
CA ILE A 280 10.79 -9.67 17.47
C ILE A 280 11.62 -9.62 18.75
N VAL A 281 11.49 -10.67 19.59
CA VAL A 281 12.16 -10.74 20.91
C VAL A 281 13.67 -10.77 20.77
N HIS A 282 14.18 -11.52 19.80
CA HIS A 282 15.62 -11.72 19.61
C HIS A 282 16.24 -10.82 18.56
N GLN A 283 15.44 -10.00 17.83
CA GLN A 283 15.90 -9.17 16.71
C GLN A 283 16.71 -9.98 15.68
N GLN A 284 16.25 -11.21 15.40
CA GLN A 284 16.88 -12.15 14.49
C GLN A 284 15.96 -12.44 13.30
N PRO A 285 16.49 -12.93 12.18
CA PRO A 285 15.67 -13.46 11.11
C PRO A 285 14.72 -14.57 11.59
N ARG A 286 13.67 -14.80 10.81
CA ARG A 286 12.67 -15.84 11.09
C ARG A 286 13.33 -17.21 11.29
N ALA A 287 13.02 -17.87 12.40
CA ALA A 287 13.64 -19.14 12.79
C ALA A 287 13.14 -20.36 11.99
N ALA A 288 11.95 -20.25 11.39
CA ALA A 288 11.30 -21.30 10.61
C ALA A 288 10.35 -20.72 9.58
N HIS A 289 9.96 -21.53 8.59
CA HIS A 289 8.81 -21.26 7.74
C HIS A 289 7.51 -21.48 8.53
N VAL A 290 6.48 -20.70 8.23
CA VAL A 290 5.10 -20.96 8.65
C VAL A 290 4.24 -21.05 7.41
N VAL A 291 3.67 -22.22 7.17
CA VAL A 291 2.97 -22.55 5.92
C VAL A 291 1.51 -22.88 6.20
N ALA A 292 0.60 -22.26 5.49
CA ALA A 292 -0.83 -22.50 5.61
C ALA A 292 -1.20 -23.92 5.14
N VAL A 293 -1.85 -24.73 6.00
CA VAL A 293 -2.26 -26.12 5.70
C VAL A 293 -3.58 -26.15 4.93
N GLY A 294 -4.41 -25.16 5.11
CA GLY A 294 -5.64 -24.84 4.39
C GLY A 294 -5.73 -23.35 4.32
N ASP A 295 -6.91 -22.80 4.08
CA ASP A 295 -7.12 -21.38 4.18
C ASP A 295 -6.93 -20.93 5.63
N VAL A 296 -6.06 -19.93 5.84
CA VAL A 296 -5.72 -19.38 7.15
C VAL A 296 -6.05 -17.91 7.17
N THR A 297 -6.71 -17.46 8.23
CA THR A 297 -6.90 -16.04 8.51
C THR A 297 -6.12 -15.68 9.76
N CYS A 298 -5.28 -14.67 9.66
CA CYS A 298 -4.50 -14.17 10.79
C CYS A 298 -4.86 -12.72 11.12
N LEU A 299 -4.82 -12.39 12.40
CA LEU A 299 -4.62 -11.01 12.85
C LEU A 299 -3.11 -10.76 12.81
N VAL A 300 -2.70 -9.73 12.08
CA VAL A 300 -1.30 -9.36 11.90
C VAL A 300 -1.01 -8.08 12.68
N LEU A 301 -0.01 -8.14 13.54
CA LEU A 301 0.44 -7.03 14.36
C LEU A 301 1.84 -6.64 13.89
N ALA A 302 1.98 -5.45 13.32
CA ALA A 302 3.26 -4.90 12.89
C ALA A 302 3.79 -3.94 13.97
N PRO A 303 5.06 -4.06 14.42
CA PRO A 303 5.70 -3.01 15.19
C PRO A 303 6.05 -1.88 14.22
N GLY A 304 5.41 -0.77 14.34
CA GLY A 304 5.66 0.40 13.50
C GLY A 304 5.74 1.67 14.32
N ALA A 305 6.22 2.75 13.72
CA ALA A 305 6.01 4.07 14.28
C ALA A 305 4.49 4.29 14.44
N PRO A 306 4.03 4.96 15.53
CA PRO A 306 2.62 5.28 15.66
C PRO A 306 2.17 6.01 14.40
N SER A 307 1.05 5.57 13.84
CA SER A 307 0.52 6.13 12.60
C SER A 307 0.32 7.64 12.73
N ALA A 308 0.25 8.32 11.61
CA ALA A 308 -0.13 9.74 11.57
C ALA A 308 -1.50 9.99 12.23
N PHE A 309 -2.32 8.96 12.40
CA PHE A 309 -3.58 9.00 13.14
C PHE A 309 -3.39 8.96 14.67
N ALA A 310 -2.45 8.18 15.18
CA ALA A 310 -2.22 8.03 16.63
C ALA A 310 -1.74 9.33 17.31
N GLY A 311 -1.16 10.27 16.56
CA GLY A 311 -0.63 11.52 17.11
C GLY A 311 -1.64 12.66 17.27
N ARG A 312 -2.90 12.53 16.89
CA ARG A 312 -3.79 13.69 16.77
C ARG A 312 -4.91 13.82 17.82
N GLY A 313 -4.99 12.96 18.82
CA GLY A 313 -6.02 13.12 19.89
C GLY A 313 -7.48 13.18 19.40
N ALA A 314 -7.68 12.95 18.09
CA ALA A 314 -8.98 12.94 17.44
C ALA A 314 -9.71 11.59 17.61
N ASP A 315 -9.02 10.62 18.09
CA ASP A 315 -9.29 9.21 17.84
C ASP A 315 -10.37 8.67 18.78
N ALA A 316 -10.42 9.12 20.02
CA ALA A 316 -11.51 8.77 20.93
C ALA A 316 -12.85 9.34 20.44
N ARG A 317 -12.84 10.55 19.90
CA ARG A 317 -14.05 11.20 19.36
C ARG A 317 -14.50 10.60 18.04
N LEU A 318 -13.57 10.15 17.18
CA LEU A 318 -13.88 9.43 15.95
C LEU A 318 -14.46 8.05 16.26
N LEU A 319 -13.93 7.36 17.27
CA LEU A 319 -14.47 6.08 17.71
C LEU A 319 -15.86 6.24 18.36
N GLU A 320 -16.05 7.25 19.18
CA GLU A 320 -17.36 7.59 19.79
C GLU A 320 -18.37 8.04 18.72
N ALA A 321 -17.95 8.87 17.76
CA ALA A 321 -18.81 9.29 16.66
C ALA A 321 -19.17 8.13 15.72
N ALA A 322 -18.28 7.16 15.52
CA ALA A 322 -18.53 5.97 14.72
C ALA A 322 -19.40 4.92 15.46
N THR A 323 -19.54 5.02 16.80
CA THR A 323 -20.43 4.19 17.62
C THR A 323 -21.81 4.81 17.80
N ALA A 324 -21.95 6.12 17.65
CA ALA A 324 -23.23 6.78 17.54
C ALA A 324 -23.81 6.54 16.14
N ASP A 325 -25.03 5.99 16.05
CA ASP A 325 -25.76 5.75 14.81
C ASP A 325 -25.85 7.03 13.95
N GLY A 326 -24.92 7.19 13.04
CA GLY A 326 -24.92 8.31 12.14
C GLY A 326 -23.69 8.30 11.26
N MET A 327 -23.87 8.29 9.96
CA MET A 327 -22.82 8.58 9.01
C MET A 327 -22.25 9.95 9.34
N VAL A 328 -21.03 10.00 9.85
CA VAL A 328 -20.29 11.25 10.01
C VAL A 328 -19.88 11.70 8.61
N GLU A 329 -20.57 12.67 8.07
CA GLU A 329 -20.03 13.48 6.97
C GLU A 329 -18.83 14.27 7.53
N GLU A 330 -17.64 13.72 7.34
CA GLU A 330 -16.42 14.45 7.63
C GLU A 330 -16.30 15.59 6.63
N ARG A 331 -16.35 16.82 7.12
CA ARG A 331 -16.01 18.00 6.32
C ARG A 331 -14.51 17.94 6.06
N THR A 332 -14.13 17.35 4.93
CA THR A 332 -12.78 17.50 4.41
C THR A 332 -12.51 18.97 4.12
N ALA A 333 -11.38 19.49 4.58
CA ALA A 333 -10.96 20.87 4.38
C ALA A 333 -10.66 21.24 2.90
N GLY A 334 -10.97 20.33 1.96
CA GLY A 334 -10.78 20.47 0.52
C GLY A 334 -12.03 20.09 -0.26
N ALA A 335 -12.12 20.54 -1.50
CA ALA A 335 -13.20 20.15 -2.40
C ALA A 335 -13.05 18.66 -2.78
N LEU A 336 -14.02 17.85 -2.38
CA LEU A 336 -14.12 16.47 -2.82
C LEU A 336 -14.65 16.42 -4.26
N MET A 337 -13.89 15.82 -5.16
CA MET A 337 -14.31 15.57 -6.54
C MET A 337 -14.66 14.10 -6.71
N SER A 338 -15.90 13.83 -7.09
CA SER A 338 -16.34 12.49 -7.45
C SER A 338 -16.26 12.28 -8.95
N VAL A 339 -15.63 11.19 -9.38
CA VAL A 339 -15.57 10.78 -10.78
C VAL A 339 -16.44 9.54 -10.96
N ASP A 340 -17.52 9.66 -11.73
CA ASP A 340 -18.31 8.48 -12.10
C ASP A 340 -17.50 7.58 -13.05
N VAL A 341 -17.24 6.38 -12.61
CA VAL A 341 -16.49 5.34 -13.33
C VAL A 341 -17.31 4.08 -13.59
N SER A 342 -18.64 4.16 -13.45
CA SER A 342 -19.54 3.01 -13.56
C SER A 342 -19.37 2.25 -14.88
N ALA A 343 -19.12 2.95 -15.98
CA ALA A 343 -18.88 2.36 -17.30
C ALA A 343 -17.52 1.64 -17.41
N TYR A 344 -16.61 1.79 -16.44
CA TYR A 344 -15.23 1.29 -16.47
C TYR A 344 -14.93 0.27 -15.37
N VAL A 345 -15.96 -0.18 -14.66
CA VAL A 345 -15.83 -1.14 -13.55
C VAL A 345 -15.25 -2.47 -14.04
N SER A 346 -15.65 -2.94 -15.23
CA SER A 346 -15.12 -4.18 -15.80
C SER A 346 -13.61 -4.11 -16.07
N GLN A 347 -13.11 -3.00 -16.60
CA GLN A 347 -11.68 -2.80 -16.79
C GLN A 347 -10.94 -2.72 -15.46
N LYS A 348 -11.51 -2.03 -14.47
CA LYS A 348 -10.93 -1.98 -13.12
C LYS A 348 -10.86 -3.38 -12.50
N ILE A 349 -11.90 -4.20 -12.61
CA ILE A 349 -11.90 -5.58 -12.13
C ILE A 349 -10.83 -6.41 -12.84
N ALA A 350 -10.69 -6.28 -14.16
CA ALA A 350 -9.66 -6.98 -14.92
C ALA A 350 -8.24 -6.56 -14.49
N ALA A 351 -8.04 -5.28 -14.19
CA ALA A 351 -6.77 -4.77 -13.68
C ALA A 351 -6.48 -5.29 -12.25
N VAL A 352 -7.47 -5.33 -11.36
CA VAL A 352 -7.34 -5.97 -10.04
C VAL A 352 -6.94 -7.43 -10.18
N ALA A 353 -7.59 -8.18 -11.07
CA ALA A 353 -7.31 -9.59 -11.31
C ALA A 353 -5.90 -9.85 -11.90
N ALA A 354 -5.25 -8.85 -12.47
CA ALA A 354 -3.87 -8.96 -12.95
C ALA A 354 -2.85 -8.99 -11.79
N HIS A 355 -3.20 -8.46 -10.61
CA HIS A 355 -2.35 -8.45 -9.41
C HIS A 355 -2.53 -9.75 -8.60
N ARG A 356 -2.05 -10.86 -9.15
CA ARG A 356 -2.23 -12.20 -8.56
C ARG A 356 -1.48 -12.43 -7.25
N THR A 357 -0.40 -11.71 -7.05
CA THR A 357 0.40 -11.82 -5.82
C THR A 357 -0.21 -11.08 -4.64
N GLN A 358 -1.31 -10.34 -4.86
CA GLN A 358 -1.90 -9.41 -3.87
C GLN A 358 -3.30 -9.77 -3.47
#